data_79d3ddb2f4b8be25324576fc96524b88
#
_entry.id   79d3ddb2f4b8be25324576fc96524b88
#
_cell.length_a   1.000
_cell.length_b   1.000
_cell.length_c   1.000
_cell.angle_alpha   90.00
_cell.angle_beta   90.00
_cell.angle_gamma   90.00
#
_symmetry.space_group_name_H-M   'P 1'
#
loop_
_entity.id
_entity.type
_entity.pdbx_description
1 polymer ?
#
loop_
_entity_poly.entity_id
_entity_poly.type
_entity_poly.pdbx_seq_one_letter_code
_entity_poly.pdbx_strand_id
1 'polypeptide(L)'
;MKICVLQPDYSPSDVDYGNYDPPRDLTAVLPGHVVDYVSVNKLTTFRQLKQLSTQGYDIFVNLCEGYPEWDVPGIDVVDSLERLHLPFTGPSSALYDVHKALMKYVAYAEGVRTPAHVLVTDAQPLDIGAIGLRYPLFVKPAHAGDSLGIDAKSLVHDAAALDAQVAAM
;
A
#
# COMPACT_ATOMS: atom_id res chain seq x y z
N MET A 1 3.01 3.05 -27.39
CA MET A 1 2.18 2.12 -26.60
C MET A 1 0.83 2.77 -26.33
N LYS A 2 -0.21 1.97 -26.17
CA LYS A 2 -1.51 2.39 -25.68
C LYS A 2 -1.62 2.00 -24.19
N ILE A 3 -1.71 2.99 -23.32
CA ILE A 3 -1.63 2.85 -21.86
C ILE A 3 -3.00 3.18 -21.27
N CYS A 4 -3.46 2.35 -20.35
CA CYS A 4 -4.64 2.64 -19.53
C CYS A 4 -4.22 2.98 -18.11
N VAL A 5 -4.49 4.20 -17.64
CA VAL A 5 -4.25 4.60 -16.24
C VAL A 5 -5.53 4.34 -15.45
N LEU A 6 -5.44 3.43 -14.49
CA LEU A 6 -6.52 3.09 -13.58
C LEU A 6 -6.43 3.96 -12.34
N GLN A 7 -7.47 4.70 -12.06
CA GLN A 7 -7.59 5.56 -10.88
C GLN A 7 -8.81 5.15 -10.05
N PRO A 8 -8.77 5.30 -8.73
CA PRO A 8 -9.91 4.94 -7.91
C PRO A 8 -11.12 5.84 -8.17
N ASP A 9 -12.30 5.24 -8.22
CA ASP A 9 -13.58 5.93 -8.15
C ASP A 9 -13.96 6.10 -6.68
N TYR A 10 -13.84 7.31 -6.17
CA TYR A 10 -14.16 7.65 -4.79
C TYR A 10 -15.63 7.98 -4.55
N SER A 11 -16.45 7.96 -5.59
CA SER A 11 -17.87 8.35 -5.49
C SER A 11 -18.71 7.53 -4.50
N PRO A 12 -18.39 6.25 -4.20
CA PRO A 12 -19.12 5.48 -3.20
C PRO A 12 -18.73 5.79 -1.75
N SER A 13 -17.63 6.51 -1.51
CA SER A 13 -17.11 6.78 -0.17
C SER A 13 -17.66 8.10 0.39
N ASP A 14 -17.98 8.11 1.69
CA ASP A 14 -18.31 9.32 2.42
C ASP A 14 -17.09 10.18 2.79
N VAL A 15 -15.87 9.66 2.53
CA VAL A 15 -14.60 10.35 2.78
C VAL A 15 -14.25 11.23 1.59
N ASP A 16 -13.90 12.50 1.85
CA ASP A 16 -13.44 13.44 0.82
C ASP A 16 -11.99 13.11 0.39
N TYR A 17 -11.83 12.10 -0.44
CA TYR A 17 -10.52 11.75 -1.01
C TYR A 17 -10.01 12.78 -2.03
N GLY A 18 -10.86 13.59 -2.62
CA GLY A 18 -10.47 14.54 -3.67
C GLY A 18 -9.41 15.56 -3.24
N ASN A 19 -9.32 15.83 -1.93
CA ASN A 19 -8.35 16.79 -1.39
C ASN A 19 -6.96 16.20 -1.14
N TYR A 20 -6.81 14.90 -0.92
CA TYR A 20 -5.52 14.27 -0.64
C TYR A 20 -5.06 13.24 -1.67
N ASP A 21 -5.96 12.72 -2.49
CA ASP A 21 -5.62 11.89 -3.63
C ASP A 21 -6.42 12.31 -4.88
N PRO A 22 -6.14 13.51 -5.44
CA PRO A 22 -6.81 13.98 -6.65
C PRO A 22 -6.43 13.12 -7.85
N PRO A 23 -7.30 13.05 -8.89
CA PRO A 23 -6.97 12.37 -10.14
C PRO A 23 -5.65 12.88 -10.73
N ARG A 24 -4.82 11.96 -11.20
CA ARG A 24 -3.48 12.26 -11.69
C ARG A 24 -3.44 12.24 -13.21
N ASP A 25 -2.89 13.29 -13.81
CA ASP A 25 -2.57 13.34 -15.24
C ASP A 25 -1.09 12.97 -15.45
N LEU A 26 -0.85 11.82 -16.09
CA LEU A 26 0.49 11.31 -16.39
C LEU A 26 0.94 11.66 -17.82
N THR A 27 0.15 12.39 -18.61
CA THR A 27 0.44 12.69 -20.01
C THR A 27 1.80 13.35 -20.19
N ALA A 28 2.17 14.27 -19.30
CA ALA A 28 3.45 14.98 -19.37
C ALA A 28 4.68 14.08 -19.12
N VAL A 29 4.51 12.98 -18.37
CA VAL A 29 5.60 12.04 -18.04
C VAL A 29 5.61 10.79 -18.92
N LEU A 30 4.61 10.65 -19.80
CA LEU A 30 4.49 9.56 -20.78
C LEU A 30 4.44 10.08 -22.22
N PRO A 31 5.42 10.88 -22.66
CA PRO A 31 5.41 11.49 -24.00
C PRO A 31 5.49 10.42 -25.09
N GLY A 32 4.73 10.60 -26.18
CA GLY A 32 4.75 9.68 -27.32
C GLY A 32 3.90 8.42 -27.12
N HIS A 33 3.11 8.34 -26.06
CA HIS A 33 2.16 7.27 -25.80
C HIS A 33 0.71 7.78 -25.92
N VAL A 34 -0.21 6.87 -26.25
CA VAL A 34 -1.66 7.12 -26.14
C VAL A 34 -2.07 6.73 -24.73
N VAL A 35 -2.57 7.67 -23.95
CA VAL A 35 -2.89 7.48 -22.54
C VAL A 35 -4.38 7.72 -22.33
N ASP A 36 -5.09 6.68 -21.91
CA ASP A 36 -6.49 6.75 -21.51
C ASP A 36 -6.59 6.64 -19.98
N TYR A 37 -7.54 7.34 -19.38
CA TYR A 37 -7.78 7.34 -17.92
C TYR A 37 -9.14 6.72 -17.62
N VAL A 38 -9.15 5.80 -16.68
CA VAL A 38 -10.37 5.08 -16.27
C VAL A 38 -10.51 5.08 -14.77
N SER A 39 -11.63 5.61 -14.26
CA SER A 39 -12.00 5.49 -12.87
C SER A 39 -12.59 4.11 -12.60
N VAL A 40 -11.98 3.38 -11.67
CA VAL A 40 -12.36 2.02 -11.31
C VAL A 40 -13.23 2.05 -10.07
N ASN A 41 -14.42 1.46 -10.17
CA ASN A 41 -15.33 1.30 -9.04
C ASN A 41 -15.14 -0.07 -8.40
N LYS A 42 -14.95 -0.11 -7.08
CA LYS A 42 -14.67 -1.33 -6.32
C LYS A 42 -15.67 -2.46 -6.58
N LEU A 43 -16.95 -2.16 -6.61
CA LEU A 43 -18.01 -3.17 -6.78
C LEU A 43 -18.07 -3.76 -8.20
N THR A 44 -17.46 -3.10 -9.18
CA THR A 44 -17.53 -3.51 -10.58
C THR A 44 -16.15 -3.72 -11.23
N THR A 45 -15.08 -3.68 -10.44
CA THR A 45 -13.68 -3.77 -10.87
C THR A 45 -13.44 -4.85 -11.92
N PHE A 46 -13.74 -6.11 -11.60
CA PHE A 46 -13.50 -7.21 -12.55
C PHE A 46 -14.26 -7.03 -13.87
N ARG A 47 -15.51 -6.58 -13.82
CA ARG A 47 -16.31 -6.35 -15.04
C ARG A 47 -15.75 -5.23 -15.89
N GLN A 48 -15.34 -4.12 -15.26
CA GLN A 48 -14.72 -2.99 -15.95
C GLN A 48 -13.40 -3.42 -16.63
N LEU A 49 -12.51 -4.09 -15.88
CA LEU A 49 -11.22 -4.56 -16.43
C LEU A 49 -11.40 -5.60 -17.53
N LYS A 50 -12.39 -6.50 -17.42
CA LYS A 50 -12.73 -7.44 -18.49
C LYS A 50 -13.19 -6.72 -19.77
N GLN A 51 -13.89 -5.61 -19.67
CA GLN A 51 -14.26 -4.80 -20.85
C GLN A 51 -13.02 -4.10 -21.43
N LEU A 52 -12.15 -3.55 -20.58
CA LEU A 52 -10.91 -2.89 -21.00
C LEU A 52 -9.91 -3.86 -21.64
N SER A 53 -9.89 -5.13 -21.25
CA SER A 53 -8.97 -6.14 -21.81
C SER A 53 -9.15 -6.37 -23.30
N THR A 54 -10.31 -6.00 -23.87
CA THR A 54 -10.60 -6.13 -25.30
C THR A 54 -10.25 -4.89 -26.11
N GLN A 55 -9.74 -3.83 -25.48
CA GLN A 55 -9.51 -2.53 -26.12
C GLN A 55 -8.07 -2.33 -26.62
N GLY A 56 -7.21 -3.35 -26.50
CA GLY A 56 -5.87 -3.35 -27.05
C GLY A 56 -4.88 -2.44 -26.31
N TYR A 57 -5.00 -2.35 -24.99
CA TYR A 57 -3.98 -1.70 -24.17
C TYR A 57 -2.73 -2.57 -24.06
N ASP A 58 -1.57 -1.94 -24.17
CA ASP A 58 -0.28 -2.60 -23.99
C ASP A 58 0.06 -2.80 -22.49
N ILE A 59 -0.38 -1.88 -21.63
CA ILE A 59 -0.13 -1.93 -20.18
C ILE A 59 -1.19 -1.14 -19.42
N PHE A 60 -1.45 -1.57 -18.19
CA PHE A 60 -2.29 -0.86 -17.22
C PHE A 60 -1.40 -0.22 -16.14
N VAL A 61 -1.46 1.10 -16.00
CA VAL A 61 -0.83 1.80 -14.88
C VAL A 61 -1.83 1.85 -13.74
N ASN A 62 -1.59 1.05 -12.70
CA ASN A 62 -2.49 0.95 -11.55
C ASN A 62 -2.13 1.99 -10.49
N LEU A 63 -3.06 2.88 -10.18
CA LEU A 63 -2.98 3.89 -9.13
C LEU A 63 -4.00 3.63 -8.00
N CYS A 64 -4.62 2.45 -7.95
CA CYS A 64 -5.60 2.09 -6.94
C CYS A 64 -4.89 1.42 -5.75
N GLU A 65 -5.01 2.01 -4.55
CA GLU A 65 -4.27 1.59 -3.34
C GLU A 65 -5.20 1.27 -2.15
N GLY A 66 -6.48 1.00 -2.41
CA GLY A 66 -7.45 0.68 -1.35
C GLY A 66 -7.21 -0.68 -0.69
N TYR A 67 -7.65 -0.81 0.56
CA TYR A 67 -7.65 -2.07 1.31
C TYR A 67 -8.97 -2.84 1.15
N PRO A 68 -9.01 -4.15 1.48
CA PRO A 68 -10.23 -4.95 1.34
C PRO A 68 -11.44 -4.37 2.06
N GLU A 69 -11.23 -3.76 3.22
CA GLU A 69 -12.27 -3.21 4.09
C GLU A 69 -12.75 -1.82 3.66
N TRP A 70 -12.03 -1.18 2.73
CA TRP A 70 -12.38 0.17 2.28
C TRP A 70 -13.38 0.14 1.12
N ASP A 71 -14.14 1.20 0.97
CA ASP A 71 -15.09 1.38 -0.15
C ASP A 71 -14.40 1.75 -1.47
N VAL A 72 -13.08 1.90 -1.46
CA VAL A 72 -12.27 2.27 -2.63
C VAL A 72 -11.51 1.07 -3.20
N PRO A 73 -11.30 1.02 -4.52
CA PRO A 73 -10.61 -0.10 -5.18
C PRO A 73 -9.13 -0.14 -4.82
N GLY A 74 -8.58 -1.33 -4.72
CA GLY A 74 -7.17 -1.56 -4.38
C GLY A 74 -6.72 -2.95 -4.78
N ILE A 75 -6.57 -3.88 -3.82
CA ILE A 75 -6.13 -5.26 -4.10
C ILE A 75 -7.05 -5.99 -5.09
N ASP A 76 -8.34 -5.70 -5.09
CA ASP A 76 -9.33 -6.22 -6.04
C ASP A 76 -9.00 -5.85 -7.50
N VAL A 77 -8.35 -4.70 -7.72
CA VAL A 77 -7.83 -4.30 -9.03
C VAL A 77 -6.68 -5.21 -9.44
N VAL A 78 -5.72 -5.41 -8.56
CA VAL A 78 -4.55 -6.28 -8.80
C VAL A 78 -4.99 -7.71 -9.07
N ASP A 79 -5.85 -8.29 -8.22
CA ASP A 79 -6.42 -9.62 -8.41
C ASP A 79 -7.14 -9.76 -9.77
N SER A 80 -7.86 -8.72 -10.17
CA SER A 80 -8.58 -8.73 -11.45
C SER A 80 -7.63 -8.66 -12.64
N LEU A 81 -6.59 -7.84 -12.58
CA LEU A 81 -5.55 -7.73 -13.61
C LEU A 81 -4.80 -9.05 -13.78
N GLU A 82 -4.40 -9.69 -12.66
CA GLU A 82 -3.73 -11.00 -12.66
C GLU A 82 -4.62 -12.10 -13.25
N ARG A 83 -5.89 -12.18 -12.83
CA ARG A 83 -6.85 -13.18 -13.35
C ARG A 83 -7.15 -13.01 -14.84
N LEU A 84 -7.06 -11.79 -15.35
CA LEU A 84 -7.23 -11.48 -16.77
C LEU A 84 -5.90 -11.54 -17.54
N HIS A 85 -4.79 -11.88 -16.90
CA HIS A 85 -3.44 -11.91 -17.47
C HIS A 85 -3.06 -10.60 -18.19
N LEU A 86 -3.45 -9.47 -17.62
CA LEU A 86 -3.15 -8.15 -18.17
C LEU A 86 -1.82 -7.63 -17.60
N PRO A 87 -0.95 -7.03 -18.42
CA PRO A 87 0.28 -6.41 -17.94
C PRO A 87 -0.05 -5.14 -17.16
N PHE A 88 0.52 -4.99 -15.97
CA PHE A 88 0.25 -3.83 -15.11
C PHE A 88 1.47 -3.40 -14.30
N THR A 89 1.42 -2.18 -13.76
CA THR A 89 2.42 -1.65 -12.83
C THR A 89 2.03 -1.89 -11.39
N GLY A 90 3.02 -2.09 -10.52
CA GLY A 90 2.84 -2.32 -9.10
C GLY A 90 3.12 -3.77 -8.68
N PRO A 91 2.94 -4.09 -7.42
CA PRO A 91 3.18 -5.43 -6.88
C PRO A 91 2.09 -6.42 -7.33
N SER A 92 2.40 -7.71 -7.29
CA SER A 92 1.38 -8.76 -7.37
C SER A 92 0.50 -8.77 -6.13
N SER A 93 -0.66 -9.43 -6.20
CA SER A 93 -1.57 -9.56 -5.06
C SER A 93 -0.88 -10.20 -3.84
N ALA A 94 0.01 -11.16 -4.05
CA ALA A 94 0.81 -11.79 -3.00
C ALA A 94 1.77 -10.83 -2.28
N LEU A 95 2.12 -9.71 -2.91
CA LEU A 95 3.06 -8.69 -2.38
C LEU A 95 2.37 -7.33 -2.17
N TYR A 96 1.06 -7.29 -2.20
CA TYR A 96 0.29 -6.04 -2.09
C TYR A 96 0.43 -5.40 -0.70
N ASP A 97 0.31 -6.18 0.35
CA ASP A 97 0.54 -5.76 1.74
C ASP A 97 1.64 -6.61 2.38
N VAL A 98 2.87 -6.28 2.07
CA VAL A 98 4.03 -7.04 2.54
C VAL A 98 4.34 -6.76 3.99
N HIS A 99 4.43 -7.83 4.79
CA HIS A 99 4.88 -7.75 6.18
C HIS A 99 6.27 -7.07 6.28
N LYS A 100 6.38 -6.05 7.13
CA LYS A 100 7.60 -5.24 7.25
C LYS A 100 8.85 -6.03 7.65
N ALA A 101 8.67 -7.14 8.41
CA ALA A 101 9.79 -8.03 8.72
C ALA A 101 10.33 -8.74 7.47
N LEU A 102 9.46 -9.14 6.52
CA LEU A 102 9.89 -9.71 5.24
C LEU A 102 10.65 -8.68 4.41
N MET A 103 10.16 -7.44 4.34
CA MET A 103 10.87 -6.36 3.65
C MET A 103 12.28 -6.14 4.22
N LYS A 104 12.40 -6.17 5.55
CA LYS A 104 13.71 -6.03 6.23
C LYS A 104 14.61 -7.24 6.00
N TYR A 105 14.07 -8.44 5.95
CA TYR A 105 14.81 -9.64 5.64
C TYR A 105 15.37 -9.60 4.21
N VAL A 106 14.57 -9.20 3.23
CA VAL A 106 15.03 -9.02 1.84
C VAL A 106 16.11 -7.95 1.76
N ALA A 107 15.90 -6.80 2.41
CA ALA A 107 16.92 -5.74 2.47
C ALA A 107 18.23 -6.25 3.06
N TYR A 108 18.18 -7.05 4.14
CA TYR A 108 19.36 -7.65 4.74
C TYR A 108 20.06 -8.63 3.77
N ALA A 109 19.30 -9.49 3.09
CA ALA A 109 19.83 -10.44 2.11
C ALA A 109 20.55 -9.75 0.94
N GLU A 110 20.05 -8.57 0.54
CA GLU A 110 20.62 -7.72 -0.52
C GLU A 110 21.71 -6.74 0.00
N GLY A 111 22.14 -6.88 1.26
CA GLY A 111 23.17 -6.02 1.85
C GLY A 111 22.72 -4.58 2.15
N VAL A 112 21.42 -4.30 2.09
CA VAL A 112 20.86 -2.98 2.39
C VAL A 112 20.66 -2.82 3.89
N ARG A 113 21.28 -1.80 4.49
CA ARG A 113 21.15 -1.53 5.93
C ARG A 113 19.75 -1.01 6.25
N THR A 114 19.12 -1.61 7.27
CA THR A 114 17.89 -1.12 7.86
C THR A 114 18.08 -0.89 9.35
N PRO A 115 17.29 -0.02 10.00
CA PRO A 115 17.32 0.13 11.46
C PRO A 115 17.07 -1.20 12.15
N ALA A 116 17.74 -1.41 13.29
CA ALA A 116 17.47 -2.53 14.19
C ALA A 116 15.98 -2.51 14.59
N HIS A 117 15.38 -3.68 14.72
CA HIS A 117 13.95 -3.80 15.00
C HIS A 117 13.65 -5.10 15.77
N VAL A 118 12.49 -5.12 16.39
CA VAL A 118 11.86 -6.30 16.95
C VAL A 118 10.42 -6.37 16.46
N LEU A 119 9.93 -7.57 16.19
CA LEU A 119 8.52 -7.83 15.91
C LEU A 119 7.84 -8.20 17.23
N VAL A 120 6.79 -7.47 17.59
CA VAL A 120 5.97 -7.75 18.78
C VAL A 120 4.68 -8.42 18.31
N THR A 121 4.40 -9.61 18.81
CA THR A 121 3.19 -10.37 18.51
C THR A 121 2.17 -10.37 19.66
N ASP A 122 2.64 -10.06 20.87
CA ASP A 122 1.83 -10.00 22.08
C ASP A 122 2.16 -8.72 22.84
N ALA A 123 1.16 -8.08 23.45
CA ALA A 123 1.33 -6.87 24.22
C ALA A 123 1.96 -7.15 25.60
N GLN A 124 3.14 -7.77 25.63
CA GLN A 124 3.93 -8.00 26.83
C GLN A 124 4.99 -6.90 26.95
N PRO A 125 5.33 -6.48 28.17
CA PRO A 125 6.43 -5.52 28.39
C PRO A 125 7.73 -6.01 27.75
N LEU A 126 8.41 -5.10 27.05
CA LEU A 126 9.65 -5.40 26.33
C LEU A 126 10.86 -4.91 27.14
N ASP A 127 11.80 -5.79 27.43
CA ASP A 127 13.12 -5.38 27.91
C ASP A 127 13.97 -4.87 26.74
N ILE A 128 13.89 -3.58 26.46
CA ILE A 128 14.58 -2.92 25.36
C ILE A 128 16.10 -3.08 25.46
N GLY A 129 16.66 -3.07 26.69
CA GLY A 129 18.09 -3.27 26.92
C GLY A 129 18.55 -4.67 26.54
N ALA A 130 17.77 -5.70 26.92
CA ALA A 130 18.08 -7.09 26.58
C ALA A 130 18.08 -7.38 25.09
N ILE A 131 17.21 -6.71 24.30
CA ILE A 131 17.13 -6.86 22.86
C ILE A 131 18.07 -5.90 22.07
N GLY A 132 18.87 -5.11 22.78
CA GLY A 132 19.89 -4.25 22.18
C GLY A 132 19.36 -3.01 21.45
N LEU A 133 18.12 -2.62 21.70
CA LEU A 133 17.53 -1.39 21.18
C LEU A 133 17.76 -0.21 22.14
N ARG A 134 17.60 1.01 21.65
CA ARG A 134 17.74 2.25 22.42
C ARG A 134 16.65 3.24 22.02
N TYR A 135 16.18 4.00 23.01
CA TYR A 135 15.28 5.13 22.75
C TYR A 135 16.00 6.30 22.04
N PRO A 136 15.28 7.10 21.22
CA PRO A 136 13.86 6.92 20.90
C PRO A 136 13.60 5.74 19.95
N LEU A 137 12.43 5.10 20.08
CA LEU A 137 11.98 4.04 19.21
C LEU A 137 10.76 4.49 18.43
N PHE A 138 10.54 3.87 17.26
CA PHE A 138 9.37 4.12 16.43
C PHE A 138 8.52 2.85 16.33
N VAL A 139 7.31 2.91 16.90
CA VAL A 139 6.33 1.82 16.88
C VAL A 139 5.42 1.99 15.69
N LYS A 140 5.20 0.91 14.94
CA LYS A 140 4.34 0.93 13.76
C LYS A 140 3.74 -0.44 13.49
N PRO A 141 2.57 -0.53 12.82
CA PRO A 141 1.99 -1.81 12.43
C PRO A 141 2.96 -2.65 11.58
N ALA A 142 2.93 -3.96 11.78
CA ALA A 142 3.74 -4.91 11.01
C ALA A 142 3.31 -5.00 9.54
N HIS A 143 2.05 -4.83 9.30
CA HIS A 143 1.41 -4.65 7.99
C HIS A 143 0.97 -3.19 7.78
N ALA A 144 0.26 -2.94 6.74
CA ALA A 144 -0.23 -1.65 6.28
C ALA A 144 0.86 -0.68 5.75
N GLY A 145 0.55 -0.04 4.66
CA GLY A 145 1.29 1.06 4.05
C GLY A 145 0.70 2.41 4.46
N ASP A 146 1.02 3.45 3.71
CA ASP A 146 0.41 4.79 3.73
C ASP A 146 0.26 5.43 5.12
N SER A 147 1.22 5.12 6.00
CA SER A 147 1.23 5.61 7.39
C SER A 147 0.01 5.23 8.24
N LEU A 148 -0.76 4.23 7.84
CA LEU A 148 -1.88 3.74 8.62
C LEU A 148 -1.43 3.26 9.99
N GLY A 149 -2.15 3.68 11.03
CA GLY A 149 -1.82 3.40 12.43
C GLY A 149 -0.59 4.14 12.97
N ILE A 150 -0.07 5.13 12.24
CA ILE A 150 1.05 5.97 12.66
C ILE A 150 0.56 7.36 13.03
N ASP A 151 0.95 7.84 14.21
CA ASP A 151 0.67 9.17 14.71
C ASP A 151 1.87 9.74 15.49
N ALA A 152 1.69 10.89 16.14
CA ALA A 152 2.73 11.52 16.95
C ALA A 152 3.18 10.66 18.15
N LYS A 153 2.36 9.72 18.63
CA LYS A 153 2.68 8.81 19.74
C LYS A 153 3.51 7.61 19.28
N SER A 154 3.62 7.39 17.96
CA SER A 154 4.44 6.30 17.41
C SER A 154 5.94 6.49 17.70
N LEU A 155 6.40 7.72 17.95
CA LEU A 155 7.75 8.00 18.42
C LEU A 155 7.77 7.97 19.94
N VAL A 156 8.36 6.94 20.53
CA VAL A 156 8.39 6.69 21.98
C VAL A 156 9.79 6.90 22.57
N HIS A 157 9.85 7.47 23.76
CA HIS A 157 11.10 7.88 24.41
C HIS A 157 11.41 7.10 25.69
N ASP A 158 10.46 6.32 26.19
CA ASP A 158 10.59 5.51 27.41
C ASP A 158 9.71 4.26 27.36
N ALA A 159 9.85 3.40 28.37
CA ALA A 159 9.14 2.12 28.44
C ALA A 159 7.63 2.30 28.58
N ALA A 160 7.17 3.27 29.35
CA ALA A 160 5.74 3.47 29.58
C ALA A 160 5.03 3.90 28.26
N ALA A 161 5.66 4.81 27.51
CA ALA A 161 5.16 5.21 26.18
C ALA A 161 5.21 4.05 25.19
N LEU A 162 6.25 3.20 25.22
CA LEU A 162 6.35 2.02 24.40
C LEU A 162 5.22 1.03 24.66
N ASP A 163 5.02 0.65 25.92
CA ASP A 163 3.98 -0.30 26.31
C ASP A 163 2.58 0.21 25.94
N ALA A 164 2.32 1.49 26.17
CA ALA A 164 1.06 2.12 25.81
C ALA A 164 0.82 2.10 24.29
N GLN A 165 1.85 2.38 23.49
CA GLN A 165 1.72 2.42 22.03
C GLN A 165 1.62 1.02 21.43
N VAL A 166 2.33 0.03 21.97
CA VAL A 166 2.20 -1.38 21.55
C VAL A 166 0.80 -1.92 21.87
N ALA A 167 0.26 -1.58 23.03
CA ALA A 167 -1.09 -2.01 23.42
C ALA A 167 -2.21 -1.33 22.61
N ALA A 168 -1.93 -0.19 21.98
CA ALA A 168 -2.90 0.55 21.16
C ALA A 168 -2.94 0.09 19.68
N MET A 169 -1.97 -0.72 19.26
CA MET A 169 -1.85 -1.26 17.90
C MET A 169 -2.37 -2.69 17.78
#